data_4c652a8919b9ed58366560bf98cc1a65
#
_entry.id   4c652a8919b9ed58366560bf98cc1a65
#
_cell.length_a   1.000
_cell.length_b   1.000
_cell.length_c   1.000
_cell.angle_alpha   90.00
_cell.angle_beta   90.00
_cell.angle_gamma   90.00
#
_symmetry.space_group_name_H-M   'P 1'
#
loop_
_entity.id
_entity.type
_entity.pdbx_description
1 polymer ?
#
loop_
_entity_poly.entity_id
_entity_poly.type
_entity_poly.pdbx_seq_one_letter_code
_entity_poly.pdbx_strand_id
1 'polypeptide(L)'
;MNTLLEAKHLTKIFTRRGKESFKAVDDVSFSLKEGETLGIVGESGSGKSTLAKLITRLTVVTEGTLKFQGKDITRLKQSQLKDVYGNIQMVFQNPAGSFDPRRPLGDGIGESLRNRGMKKEDVAKRVKELLEQCGLDEEFAGRYPHEVSGGQCQRAAIARALAVEPKVLICDEATSALDVTIQQQIMELLTELKETQGLSFVFICHNLALVQMFCDRVLVLHDGKVIESGSPDDIINEPKEEYTKKLVEAVLE
;
A
#
# COMPACT_ATOMS: atom_id res chain seq x y z
N MET A 1 12.01 -13.57 13.02
CA MET A 1 10.90 -12.73 12.55
C MET A 1 9.82 -13.64 11.97
N ASN A 2 8.58 -13.47 12.40
CA ASN A 2 7.47 -14.29 11.91
C ASN A 2 7.02 -13.83 10.53
N THR A 3 6.57 -14.76 9.67
CA THR A 3 5.95 -14.41 8.40
C THR A 3 4.56 -13.86 8.66
N LEU A 4 4.33 -12.60 8.25
CA LEU A 4 3.07 -11.90 8.42
C LEU A 4 2.14 -12.16 7.23
N LEU A 5 2.69 -12.13 6.01
CA LEU A 5 1.96 -12.36 4.77
C LEU A 5 2.72 -13.34 3.89
N GLU A 6 2.04 -14.33 3.34
CA GLU A 6 2.60 -15.32 2.42
C GLU A 6 1.71 -15.45 1.20
N ALA A 7 2.29 -15.24 0.03
CA ALA A 7 1.68 -15.43 -1.27
C ALA A 7 2.39 -16.56 -2.00
N LYS A 8 1.63 -17.53 -2.53
CA LYS A 8 2.16 -18.64 -3.31
C LYS A 8 1.40 -18.79 -4.62
N HIS A 9 2.12 -18.71 -5.73
CA HIS A 9 1.61 -18.92 -7.09
C HIS A 9 0.37 -18.04 -7.39
N LEU A 10 0.36 -16.78 -6.91
CA LEU A 10 -0.77 -15.89 -7.13
C LEU A 10 -0.90 -15.57 -8.61
N THR A 11 -2.08 -15.83 -9.14
CA THR A 11 -2.44 -15.50 -10.52
C THR A 11 -3.75 -14.73 -10.55
N LYS A 12 -3.79 -13.67 -11.36
CA LYS A 12 -5.00 -12.90 -11.64
C LYS A 12 -5.21 -12.77 -13.13
N ILE A 13 -6.32 -13.35 -13.58
CA ILE A 13 -6.79 -13.27 -14.96
C ILE A 13 -8.00 -12.34 -14.99
N PHE A 14 -7.96 -11.36 -15.89
CA PHE A 14 -9.12 -10.54 -16.22
C PHE A 14 -9.69 -10.97 -17.56
N THR A 15 -10.97 -11.30 -17.57
CA THR A 15 -11.74 -11.62 -18.78
C THR A 15 -12.60 -10.44 -19.16
N ARG A 16 -12.44 -9.91 -20.36
CA ARG A 16 -13.32 -8.88 -20.92
C ARG A 16 -14.23 -9.51 -21.96
N ARG A 17 -15.53 -9.19 -21.88
CA ARG A 17 -16.53 -9.71 -22.84
C ARG A 17 -16.14 -9.30 -24.26
N GLY A 18 -15.91 -10.28 -25.16
CA GLY A 18 -15.49 -10.06 -26.55
C GLY A 18 -14.02 -9.69 -26.76
N LYS A 19 -13.15 -9.83 -25.75
CA LYS A 19 -11.69 -9.67 -25.87
C LYS A 19 -10.97 -10.87 -25.25
N GLU A 20 -9.73 -11.11 -25.66
CA GLU A 20 -8.88 -12.10 -25.02
C GLU A 20 -8.69 -11.79 -23.55
N SER A 21 -8.66 -12.83 -22.72
CA SER A 21 -8.29 -12.72 -21.32
C SER A 21 -6.81 -12.42 -21.18
N PHE A 22 -6.43 -11.59 -20.22
CA PHE A 22 -5.03 -11.30 -19.95
C PHE A 22 -4.70 -11.59 -18.47
N LYS A 23 -3.47 -12.05 -18.23
CA LYS A 23 -2.92 -12.25 -16.91
C LYS A 23 -2.29 -10.96 -16.43
N ALA A 24 -2.92 -10.32 -15.43
CA ALA A 24 -2.37 -9.11 -14.81
C ALA A 24 -1.35 -9.43 -13.70
N VAL A 25 -1.44 -10.61 -13.12
CA VAL A 25 -0.47 -11.23 -12.20
C VAL A 25 -0.38 -12.69 -12.60
N ASP A 26 0.82 -13.21 -12.79
CA ASP A 26 1.10 -14.55 -13.31
C ASP A 26 2.16 -15.24 -12.43
N ASP A 27 1.72 -16.20 -11.64
CA ASP A 27 2.56 -17.07 -10.80
C ASP A 27 3.46 -16.34 -9.78
N VAL A 28 2.95 -15.27 -9.16
CA VAL A 28 3.72 -14.46 -8.21
C VAL A 28 3.74 -15.11 -6.82
N SER A 29 4.96 -15.32 -6.29
CA SER A 29 5.19 -15.83 -4.94
C SER A 29 6.11 -14.90 -4.15
N PHE A 30 5.72 -14.57 -2.91
CA PHE A 30 6.53 -13.77 -1.99
C PHE A 30 6.09 -13.98 -0.54
N SER A 31 6.87 -13.47 0.38
CA SER A 31 6.51 -13.35 1.79
C SER A 31 6.82 -11.95 2.30
N LEU A 32 6.12 -11.51 3.35
CA LEU A 32 6.40 -10.30 4.12
C LEU A 32 6.56 -10.71 5.59
N LYS A 33 7.64 -10.28 6.23
CA LYS A 33 7.89 -10.51 7.66
C LYS A 33 7.36 -9.35 8.51
N GLU A 34 7.17 -9.58 9.79
CA GLU A 34 6.81 -8.51 10.74
C GLU A 34 7.92 -7.44 10.77
N GLY A 35 7.54 -6.16 10.64
CA GLY A 35 8.42 -5.00 10.60
C GLY A 35 9.18 -4.82 9.29
N GLU A 36 9.02 -5.73 8.30
CA GLU A 36 9.67 -5.63 6.99
C GLU A 36 8.95 -4.61 6.09
N THR A 37 9.75 -3.89 5.29
CA THR A 37 9.27 -3.13 4.12
C THR A 37 9.64 -3.86 2.85
N LEU A 38 8.64 -4.41 2.14
CA LEU A 38 8.79 -5.06 0.84
C LEU A 38 8.50 -4.05 -0.27
N GLY A 39 9.51 -3.69 -1.05
CA GLY A 39 9.38 -2.89 -2.25
C GLY A 39 8.84 -3.70 -3.43
N ILE A 40 7.97 -3.11 -4.25
CA ILE A 40 7.52 -3.66 -5.52
C ILE A 40 7.74 -2.61 -6.59
N VAL A 41 8.66 -2.89 -7.52
CA VAL A 41 9.04 -1.96 -8.60
C VAL A 41 8.73 -2.56 -9.97
N GLY A 42 8.68 -1.72 -11.00
CA GLY A 42 8.43 -2.10 -12.39
C GLY A 42 7.69 -0.99 -13.13
N GLU A 43 7.60 -1.08 -14.45
CA GLU A 43 6.90 -0.09 -15.29
C GLU A 43 5.39 -0.04 -15.04
N SER A 44 4.77 1.02 -15.59
CA SER A 44 3.30 1.13 -15.58
C SER A 44 2.69 -0.06 -16.33
N GLY A 45 1.66 -0.67 -15.75
CA GLY A 45 1.02 -1.86 -16.35
C GLY A 45 1.66 -3.20 -15.99
N SER A 46 2.80 -3.26 -15.28
CA SER A 46 3.46 -4.52 -14.90
C SER A 46 2.68 -5.39 -13.90
N GLY A 47 1.56 -4.91 -13.35
CA GLY A 47 0.70 -5.68 -12.44
C GLY A 47 0.76 -5.26 -10.97
N LYS A 48 1.60 -4.29 -10.57
CA LYS A 48 1.82 -3.85 -9.17
C LYS A 48 0.53 -3.53 -8.41
N SER A 49 -0.29 -2.61 -8.93
CA SER A 49 -1.55 -2.23 -8.28
C SER A 49 -2.57 -3.37 -8.28
N THR A 50 -2.50 -4.31 -9.24
CA THR A 50 -3.31 -5.52 -9.20
C THR A 50 -2.85 -6.43 -8.07
N LEU A 51 -1.54 -6.60 -7.89
CA LEU A 51 -0.98 -7.37 -6.78
C LEU A 51 -1.37 -6.76 -5.43
N ALA A 52 -1.28 -5.43 -5.27
CA ALA A 52 -1.77 -4.73 -4.07
C ALA A 52 -3.25 -5.03 -3.77
N LYS A 53 -4.10 -4.99 -4.81
CA LYS A 53 -5.53 -5.31 -4.67
C LYS A 53 -5.80 -6.79 -4.37
N LEU A 54 -4.93 -7.71 -4.77
CA LEU A 54 -5.01 -9.12 -4.38
C LEU A 54 -4.65 -9.29 -2.89
N ILE A 55 -3.57 -8.64 -2.44
CA ILE A 55 -3.11 -8.69 -1.04
C ILE A 55 -4.20 -8.15 -0.09
N THR A 56 -4.82 -7.02 -0.43
CA THR A 56 -5.92 -6.42 0.34
C THR A 56 -7.24 -7.17 0.19
N ARG A 57 -7.32 -8.16 -0.67
CA ARG A 57 -8.58 -8.85 -1.01
C ARG A 57 -9.67 -7.93 -1.59
N LEU A 58 -9.29 -6.77 -2.12
CA LEU A 58 -10.17 -5.91 -2.94
C LEU A 58 -10.46 -6.54 -4.32
N THR A 59 -9.60 -7.45 -4.76
CA THR A 59 -9.78 -8.25 -5.98
C THR A 59 -9.60 -9.73 -5.64
N VAL A 60 -10.44 -10.58 -6.23
CA VAL A 60 -10.42 -12.03 -6.01
C VAL A 60 -9.24 -12.66 -6.76
N VAL A 61 -8.50 -13.52 -6.07
CA VAL A 61 -7.43 -14.36 -6.63
C VAL A 61 -8.04 -15.37 -7.62
N THR A 62 -7.43 -15.54 -8.80
CA THR A 62 -7.85 -16.58 -9.75
C THR A 62 -7.23 -17.92 -9.38
N GLU A 63 -5.90 -17.97 -9.17
CA GLU A 63 -5.18 -19.17 -8.76
C GLU A 63 -4.13 -18.83 -7.70
N GLY A 64 -3.66 -19.83 -6.97
CA GLY A 64 -2.68 -19.67 -5.90
C GLY A 64 -3.31 -19.49 -4.53
N THR A 65 -2.48 -19.16 -3.55
CA THR A 65 -2.88 -18.99 -2.14
C THR A 65 -2.30 -17.73 -1.53
N LEU A 66 -3.08 -17.09 -0.67
CA LEU A 66 -2.68 -15.93 0.12
C LEU A 66 -2.98 -16.22 1.59
N LYS A 67 -1.95 -16.13 2.44
CA LYS A 67 -2.10 -16.31 3.89
C LYS A 67 -1.70 -15.05 4.62
N PHE A 68 -2.44 -14.73 5.66
CA PHE A 68 -2.12 -13.69 6.63
C PHE A 68 -1.98 -14.31 8.02
N GLN A 69 -0.82 -14.14 8.67
CA GLN A 69 -0.49 -14.77 9.95
C GLN A 69 -0.77 -16.29 9.98
N GLY A 70 -0.38 -16.99 8.90
CA GLY A 70 -0.60 -18.43 8.71
C GLY A 70 -2.01 -18.83 8.33
N LYS A 71 -3.02 -17.94 8.44
CA LYS A 71 -4.41 -18.21 8.09
C LYS A 71 -4.64 -17.97 6.60
N ASP A 72 -5.22 -18.93 5.91
CA ASP A 72 -5.61 -18.77 4.50
C ASP A 72 -6.75 -17.75 4.36
N ILE A 73 -6.47 -16.67 3.61
CA ILE A 73 -7.43 -15.62 3.30
C ILE A 73 -7.82 -15.57 1.83
N THR A 74 -7.36 -16.55 1.03
CA THR A 74 -7.47 -16.56 -0.44
C THR A 74 -8.91 -16.46 -0.94
N ARG A 75 -9.83 -17.22 -0.32
CA ARG A 75 -11.22 -17.36 -0.79
C ARG A 75 -12.25 -16.99 0.27
N LEU A 76 -11.87 -16.20 1.28
CA LEU A 76 -12.81 -15.71 2.27
C LEU A 76 -13.95 -14.92 1.61
N LYS A 77 -15.19 -15.13 2.08
CA LYS A 77 -16.35 -14.33 1.67
C LYS A 77 -16.25 -12.92 2.26
N GLN A 78 -16.94 -11.96 1.66
CA GLN A 78 -16.93 -10.55 2.09
C GLN A 78 -17.22 -10.40 3.61
N SER A 79 -18.15 -11.15 4.16
CA SER A 79 -18.47 -11.14 5.59
C SER A 79 -17.34 -11.61 6.51
N GLN A 80 -16.38 -12.37 5.98
CA GLN A 80 -15.23 -12.93 6.70
C GLN A 80 -13.96 -12.06 6.59
N LEU A 81 -14.00 -11.01 5.76
CA LEU A 81 -12.84 -10.13 5.50
C LEU A 81 -12.67 -9.02 6.55
N LYS A 82 -13.56 -8.92 7.55
CA LYS A 82 -13.49 -7.88 8.57
C LYS A 82 -12.12 -7.84 9.28
N ASP A 83 -11.59 -9.02 9.64
CA ASP A 83 -10.28 -9.12 10.29
C ASP A 83 -9.15 -8.78 9.31
N VAL A 84 -9.26 -9.15 8.04
CA VAL A 84 -8.28 -8.79 7.00
C VAL A 84 -8.23 -7.27 6.83
N TYR A 85 -9.39 -6.63 6.66
CA TYR A 85 -9.49 -5.16 6.56
C TYR A 85 -9.13 -4.42 7.85
N GLY A 86 -9.15 -5.13 9.00
CA GLY A 86 -8.66 -4.60 10.26
C GLY A 86 -7.14 -4.57 10.38
N ASN A 87 -6.45 -5.44 9.65
CA ASN A 87 -5.02 -5.65 9.77
C ASN A 87 -4.22 -5.24 8.53
N ILE A 88 -4.83 -5.23 7.35
CA ILE A 88 -4.19 -4.85 6.09
C ILE A 88 -4.93 -3.64 5.52
N GLN A 89 -4.24 -2.51 5.44
CA GLN A 89 -4.77 -1.27 4.91
C GLN A 89 -4.00 -0.83 3.68
N MET A 90 -4.62 0.05 2.88
CA MET A 90 -4.03 0.53 1.63
C MET A 90 -4.18 2.05 1.51
N VAL A 91 -3.09 2.70 1.18
CA VAL A 91 -3.04 4.10 0.75
C VAL A 91 -2.93 4.10 -0.76
N PHE A 92 -3.88 4.74 -1.43
CA PHE A 92 -4.00 4.75 -2.89
C PHE A 92 -3.19 5.88 -3.52
N GLN A 93 -2.83 5.70 -4.77
CA GLN A 93 -2.13 6.68 -5.61
C GLN A 93 -2.85 8.04 -5.69
N ASN A 94 -4.17 8.04 -5.74
CA ASN A 94 -5.00 9.26 -5.73
C ASN A 94 -5.72 9.39 -4.37
N PRO A 95 -5.14 10.14 -3.41
CA PRO A 95 -5.72 10.27 -2.08
C PRO A 95 -7.08 10.99 -2.12
N ALA A 96 -7.24 12.03 -2.93
CA ALA A 96 -8.49 12.77 -3.04
C ALA A 96 -9.63 11.90 -3.56
N GLY A 97 -9.37 11.04 -4.55
CA GLY A 97 -10.35 10.09 -5.09
C GLY A 97 -10.73 8.97 -4.12
N SER A 98 -10.01 8.84 -3.01
CA SER A 98 -10.28 7.85 -1.97
C SER A 98 -11.20 8.34 -0.84
N PHE A 99 -11.51 9.64 -0.81
CA PHE A 99 -12.50 10.25 0.10
C PHE A 99 -13.78 10.61 -0.65
N ASP A 100 -14.92 10.64 0.05
CA ASP A 100 -16.15 11.23 -0.49
C ASP A 100 -15.97 12.76 -0.54
N PRO A 101 -16.00 13.39 -1.72
CA PRO A 101 -15.76 14.84 -1.86
C PRO A 101 -16.83 15.71 -1.17
N ARG A 102 -17.97 15.13 -0.78
CA ARG A 102 -19.07 15.80 -0.11
C ARG A 102 -18.98 15.72 1.42
N ARG A 103 -17.95 15.05 1.95
CA ARG A 103 -17.76 14.85 3.38
C ARG A 103 -16.43 15.39 3.83
N PRO A 104 -16.33 15.93 5.05
CA PRO A 104 -15.05 16.37 5.59
C PRO A 104 -14.11 15.18 5.82
N LEU A 105 -12.80 15.45 5.81
CA LEU A 105 -11.75 14.42 5.96
C LEU A 105 -11.91 13.62 7.25
N GLY A 106 -12.27 14.26 8.36
CA GLY A 106 -12.50 13.59 9.64
C GLY A 106 -13.61 12.54 9.58
N ASP A 107 -14.60 12.73 8.72
CA ASP A 107 -15.66 11.72 8.48
C ASP A 107 -15.09 10.47 7.83
N GLY A 108 -14.23 10.63 6.83
CA GLY A 108 -13.56 9.52 6.16
C GLY A 108 -12.58 8.78 7.08
N ILE A 109 -11.78 9.53 7.87
CA ILE A 109 -10.83 8.96 8.85
C ILE A 109 -11.57 8.17 9.92
N GLY A 110 -12.66 8.73 10.47
CA GLY A 110 -13.44 8.12 11.56
C GLY A 110 -14.41 7.02 11.12
N GLU A 111 -14.60 6.77 9.83
CA GLU A 111 -15.60 5.83 9.33
C GLU A 111 -15.38 4.40 9.84
N SER A 112 -14.16 3.90 9.77
CA SER A 112 -13.80 2.57 10.25
C SER A 112 -14.01 2.39 11.76
N LEU A 113 -13.76 3.45 12.54
CA LEU A 113 -13.98 3.47 13.99
C LEU A 113 -15.47 3.40 14.32
N ARG A 114 -16.31 4.18 13.62
CA ARG A 114 -17.78 4.11 13.75
C ARG A 114 -18.32 2.73 13.40
N ASN A 115 -17.81 2.14 12.32
CA ASN A 115 -18.21 0.79 11.88
C ASN A 115 -17.81 -0.31 12.89
N ARG A 116 -16.86 -0.02 13.78
CA ARG A 116 -16.48 -0.87 14.93
C ARG A 116 -17.31 -0.59 16.19
N GLY A 117 -18.25 0.37 16.15
CA GLY A 117 -19.14 0.72 17.25
C GLY A 117 -18.55 1.70 18.27
N MET A 118 -17.45 2.39 17.92
CA MET A 118 -16.88 3.43 18.78
C MET A 118 -17.86 4.62 18.92
N LYS A 119 -17.99 5.18 20.11
CA LYS A 119 -18.86 6.33 20.38
C LYS A 119 -18.38 7.57 19.62
N LYS A 120 -19.31 8.44 19.24
CA LYS A 120 -19.03 9.63 18.43
C LYS A 120 -17.94 10.53 19.03
N GLU A 121 -17.96 10.72 20.33
CA GLU A 121 -16.98 11.55 21.05
C GLU A 121 -15.57 10.95 21.00
N ASP A 122 -15.45 9.62 21.20
CA ASP A 122 -14.19 8.89 21.14
C ASP A 122 -13.64 8.87 19.71
N VAL A 123 -14.53 8.74 18.69
CA VAL A 123 -14.14 8.85 17.26
C VAL A 123 -13.56 10.23 16.98
N ALA A 124 -14.21 11.32 17.44
CA ALA A 124 -13.72 12.67 17.20
C ALA A 124 -12.34 12.88 17.83
N LYS A 125 -12.14 12.41 19.07
CA LYS A 125 -10.84 12.47 19.75
C LYS A 125 -9.78 11.69 18.98
N ARG A 126 -10.07 10.43 18.59
CA ARG A 126 -9.13 9.59 17.88
C ARG A 126 -8.75 10.14 16.50
N VAL A 127 -9.70 10.77 15.79
CA VAL A 127 -9.44 11.43 14.51
C VAL A 127 -8.44 12.57 14.67
N LYS A 128 -8.55 13.39 15.72
CA LYS A 128 -7.57 14.45 16.00
C LYS A 128 -6.19 13.89 16.26
N GLU A 129 -6.07 12.89 17.13
CA GLU A 129 -4.80 12.20 17.42
C GLU A 129 -4.14 11.64 16.15
N LEU A 130 -4.94 11.04 15.25
CA LEU A 130 -4.44 10.49 13.99
C LEU A 130 -3.98 11.58 13.01
N LEU A 131 -4.67 12.72 12.96
CA LEU A 131 -4.25 13.86 12.16
C LEU A 131 -2.92 14.43 12.68
N GLU A 132 -2.80 14.69 13.98
CA GLU A 132 -1.57 15.15 14.62
C GLU A 132 -0.41 14.18 14.38
N GLN A 133 -0.64 12.88 14.53
CA GLN A 133 0.34 11.83 14.22
C GLN A 133 0.82 11.87 12.77
N CYS A 134 -0.03 12.30 11.84
CA CYS A 134 0.33 12.48 10.44
C CYS A 134 0.82 13.90 10.12
N GLY A 135 1.11 14.74 11.13
CA GLY A 135 1.59 16.10 10.96
C GLY A 135 0.55 17.06 10.36
N LEU A 136 -0.72 16.86 10.71
CA LEU A 136 -1.84 17.74 10.36
C LEU A 136 -2.50 18.27 11.64
N ASP A 137 -2.84 19.57 11.64
CA ASP A 137 -3.59 20.16 12.73
C ASP A 137 -5.01 19.57 12.84
N GLU A 138 -5.59 19.60 14.04
CA GLU A 138 -6.93 19.04 14.29
C GLU A 138 -8.03 19.68 13.43
N GLU A 139 -7.84 20.94 12.98
CA GLU A 139 -8.79 21.65 12.13
C GLU A 139 -9.02 20.96 10.77
N PHE A 140 -8.04 20.16 10.30
CA PHE A 140 -8.18 19.38 9.07
C PHE A 140 -9.31 18.35 9.13
N ALA A 141 -9.77 17.98 10.32
CA ALA A 141 -10.95 17.12 10.46
C ALA A 141 -12.20 17.73 9.83
N GLY A 142 -12.33 19.07 9.83
CA GLY A 142 -13.45 19.80 9.24
C GLY A 142 -13.29 20.15 7.78
N ARG A 143 -12.07 20.03 7.19
CA ARG A 143 -11.78 20.37 5.80
C ARG A 143 -12.29 19.29 4.85
N TYR A 144 -12.69 19.73 3.67
CA TYR A 144 -13.08 18.83 2.57
C TYR A 144 -11.87 18.46 1.70
N PRO A 145 -11.90 17.31 0.96
CA PRO A 145 -10.78 16.89 0.12
C PRO A 145 -10.32 17.93 -0.93
N HIS A 146 -11.22 18.78 -1.40
CA HIS A 146 -10.93 19.83 -2.38
C HIS A 146 -10.38 21.14 -1.75
N GLU A 147 -10.37 21.25 -0.43
CA GLU A 147 -9.87 22.42 0.32
C GLU A 147 -8.42 22.23 0.82
N VAL A 148 -7.81 21.08 0.53
CA VAL A 148 -6.48 20.72 1.02
C VAL A 148 -5.52 20.43 -0.14
N SER A 149 -4.21 20.60 0.09
CA SER A 149 -3.19 20.24 -0.88
C SER A 149 -3.10 18.71 -1.07
N GLY A 150 -2.46 18.27 -2.18
CA GLY A 150 -2.25 16.85 -2.43
C GLY A 150 -1.50 16.15 -1.29
N GLY A 151 -0.45 16.76 -0.75
CA GLY A 151 0.30 16.22 0.39
C GLY A 151 -0.51 16.16 1.69
N GLN A 152 -1.33 17.20 1.97
CA GLN A 152 -2.22 17.19 3.13
C GLN A 152 -3.30 16.10 2.98
N CYS A 153 -3.87 15.94 1.79
CA CYS A 153 -4.82 14.86 1.51
C CYS A 153 -4.18 13.48 1.65
N GLN A 154 -2.91 13.33 1.25
CA GLN A 154 -2.14 12.10 1.40
C GLN A 154 -1.91 11.75 2.88
N ARG A 155 -1.51 12.74 3.71
CA ARG A 155 -1.38 12.57 5.16
C ARG A 155 -2.71 12.17 5.81
N ALA A 156 -3.82 12.79 5.40
CA ALA A 156 -5.16 12.40 5.84
C ALA A 156 -5.54 10.96 5.41
N ALA A 157 -5.12 10.52 4.22
CA ALA A 157 -5.33 9.14 3.76
C ALA A 157 -4.50 8.13 4.57
N ILE A 158 -3.27 8.49 4.97
CA ILE A 158 -2.45 7.70 5.90
C ILE A 158 -3.16 7.64 7.27
N ALA A 159 -3.60 8.78 7.83
CA ALA A 159 -4.35 8.85 9.09
C ALA A 159 -5.59 7.92 9.07
N ARG A 160 -6.33 7.92 7.96
CA ARG A 160 -7.47 7.00 7.76
C ARG A 160 -7.06 5.54 7.81
N ALA A 161 -5.97 5.18 7.16
CA ALA A 161 -5.47 3.81 7.15
C ALA A 161 -5.01 3.37 8.55
N LEU A 162 -4.40 4.27 9.33
CA LEU A 162 -3.95 4.01 10.69
C LEU A 162 -5.09 3.90 11.71
N ALA A 163 -6.29 4.37 11.40
CA ALA A 163 -7.42 4.39 12.33
C ALA A 163 -7.79 3.01 12.89
N VAL A 164 -7.50 1.94 12.16
CA VAL A 164 -7.78 0.57 12.58
C VAL A 164 -6.57 -0.15 13.20
N GLU A 165 -5.45 0.56 13.36
CA GLU A 165 -4.17 0.02 13.88
C GLU A 165 -3.73 -1.22 13.08
N PRO A 166 -3.48 -1.06 11.76
CA PRO A 166 -3.15 -2.18 10.91
C PRO A 166 -1.76 -2.75 11.22
N LYS A 167 -1.51 -4.00 10.85
CA LYS A 167 -0.18 -4.62 10.88
C LYS A 167 0.57 -4.44 9.56
N VAL A 168 -0.16 -4.27 8.46
CA VAL A 168 0.41 -4.07 7.12
C VAL A 168 -0.22 -2.83 6.49
N LEU A 169 0.63 -1.93 6.00
CA LEU A 169 0.22 -0.79 5.19
C LEU A 169 0.77 -0.97 3.78
N ILE A 170 -0.13 -0.99 2.80
CA ILE A 170 0.22 -1.03 1.38
C ILE A 170 0.18 0.39 0.86
N CYS A 171 1.31 0.88 0.36
CA CYS A 171 1.45 2.19 -0.26
C CYS A 171 1.51 1.98 -1.78
N ASP A 172 0.40 2.20 -2.50
CA ASP A 172 0.36 2.06 -3.97
C ASP A 172 0.63 3.42 -4.61
N GLU A 173 1.91 3.63 -4.98
CA GLU A 173 2.41 4.88 -5.56
C GLU A 173 2.02 6.14 -4.74
N ALA A 174 2.02 6.00 -3.42
CA ALA A 174 1.50 6.99 -2.48
C ALA A 174 2.24 8.35 -2.50
N THR A 175 3.35 8.44 -3.21
CA THR A 175 4.16 9.66 -3.32
C THR A 175 4.34 10.17 -4.75
N SER A 176 3.89 9.44 -5.77
CA SER A 176 4.22 9.70 -7.19
C SER A 176 3.69 11.03 -7.76
N ALA A 177 2.60 11.55 -7.19
CA ALA A 177 1.97 12.80 -7.64
C ALA A 177 2.38 14.04 -6.81
N LEU A 178 3.38 13.90 -5.92
CA LEU A 178 3.81 14.94 -4.99
C LEU A 178 5.16 15.54 -5.43
N ASP A 179 5.40 16.79 -5.10
CA ASP A 179 6.72 17.40 -5.24
C ASP A 179 7.75 16.76 -4.29
N VAL A 180 9.04 16.93 -4.60
CA VAL A 180 10.14 16.25 -3.91
C VAL A 180 10.15 16.55 -2.40
N THR A 181 9.84 17.78 -2.00
CA THR A 181 9.81 18.16 -0.58
C THR A 181 8.71 17.45 0.18
N ILE A 182 7.53 17.40 -0.42
CA ILE A 182 6.38 16.68 0.18
C ILE A 182 6.60 15.17 0.17
N GLN A 183 7.22 14.62 -0.90
CA GLN A 183 7.64 13.21 -0.92
C GLN A 183 8.53 12.89 0.27
N GLN A 184 9.57 13.69 0.51
CA GLN A 184 10.48 13.49 1.63
C GLN A 184 9.73 13.48 2.96
N GLN A 185 8.86 14.46 3.20
CA GLN A 185 8.06 14.53 4.42
C GLN A 185 7.13 13.32 4.63
N ILE A 186 6.57 12.76 3.54
CA ILE A 186 5.77 11.53 3.62
C ILE A 186 6.65 10.34 3.95
N MET A 187 7.85 10.25 3.37
CA MET A 187 8.79 9.16 3.66
C MET A 187 9.28 9.20 5.11
N GLU A 188 9.56 10.38 5.65
CA GLU A 188 9.90 10.58 7.06
C GLU A 188 8.76 10.08 7.97
N LEU A 189 7.52 10.46 7.67
CA LEU A 189 6.34 9.96 8.39
C LEU A 189 6.22 8.43 8.33
N LEU A 190 6.37 7.82 7.15
CA LEU A 190 6.28 6.35 7.02
C LEU A 190 7.40 5.64 7.78
N THR A 191 8.61 6.22 7.79
CA THR A 191 9.75 5.70 8.56
C THR A 191 9.49 5.77 10.06
N GLU A 192 8.99 6.90 10.56
CA GLU A 192 8.60 7.05 11.96
C GLU A 192 7.53 6.02 12.36
N LEU A 193 6.52 5.82 11.52
CA LEU A 193 5.48 4.80 11.75
C LEU A 193 6.04 3.37 11.78
N LYS A 194 7.02 3.06 10.93
CA LYS A 194 7.73 1.77 10.94
C LYS A 194 8.44 1.56 12.27
N GLU A 195 9.20 2.54 12.71
CA GLU A 195 10.05 2.46 13.91
C GLU A 195 9.23 2.45 15.22
N THR A 196 8.23 3.33 15.31
CA THR A 196 7.46 3.54 16.55
C THR A 196 6.34 2.52 16.75
N GLN A 197 5.75 2.01 15.67
CA GLN A 197 4.59 1.11 15.71
C GLN A 197 4.90 -0.33 15.25
N GLY A 198 6.11 -0.58 14.74
CA GLY A 198 6.47 -1.89 14.19
C GLY A 198 5.66 -2.25 12.93
N LEU A 199 5.17 -1.25 12.21
CA LEU A 199 4.31 -1.42 11.04
C LEU A 199 5.11 -2.07 9.89
N SER A 200 4.52 -3.05 9.22
CA SER A 200 5.10 -3.67 8.03
C SER A 200 4.54 -3.02 6.78
N PHE A 201 5.36 -2.92 5.73
CA PHE A 201 4.95 -2.22 4.50
C PHE A 201 5.05 -3.10 3.26
N VAL A 202 4.10 -2.90 2.34
CA VAL A 202 4.27 -3.22 0.92
C VAL A 202 4.32 -1.88 0.19
N PHE A 203 5.50 -1.51 -0.28
CA PHE A 203 5.76 -0.19 -0.87
C PHE A 203 5.90 -0.31 -2.38
N ILE A 204 4.89 0.15 -3.11
CA ILE A 204 4.87 0.19 -4.57
C ILE A 204 5.34 1.57 -5.02
N CYS A 205 6.46 1.62 -5.71
CA CYS A 205 7.05 2.86 -6.18
C CYS A 205 7.82 2.62 -7.48
N HIS A 206 7.90 3.65 -8.33
CA HIS A 206 8.76 3.66 -9.51
C HIS A 206 10.10 4.38 -9.27
N ASN A 207 10.22 5.10 -8.14
CA ASN A 207 11.45 5.81 -7.77
C ASN A 207 12.37 4.90 -6.95
N LEU A 208 13.47 4.44 -7.57
CA LEU A 208 14.42 3.50 -6.96
C LEU A 208 15.19 4.12 -5.77
N ALA A 209 15.40 5.45 -5.76
CA ALA A 209 16.04 6.11 -4.63
C ALA A 209 15.17 6.01 -3.35
N LEU A 210 13.85 6.17 -3.46
CA LEU A 210 12.94 5.97 -2.34
C LEU A 210 12.90 4.50 -1.91
N VAL A 211 12.97 3.58 -2.86
CA VAL A 211 13.02 2.14 -2.60
C VAL A 211 14.30 1.77 -1.84
N GLN A 212 15.45 2.31 -2.26
CA GLN A 212 16.74 2.09 -1.59
C GLN A 212 16.73 2.61 -0.15
N MET A 213 16.12 3.75 0.08
CA MET A 213 16.06 4.38 1.40
C MET A 213 15.10 3.66 2.38
N PHE A 214 14.00 3.09 1.89
CA PHE A 214 12.89 2.65 2.75
C PHE A 214 12.67 1.14 2.78
N CYS A 215 13.06 0.41 1.72
CA CYS A 215 12.76 -1.02 1.60
C CYS A 215 13.88 -1.90 2.13
N ASP A 216 13.51 -3.00 2.78
CA ASP A 216 14.45 -4.03 3.23
C ASP A 216 14.71 -5.06 2.11
N ARG A 217 13.73 -5.26 1.22
CA ARG A 217 13.79 -6.19 0.09
C ARG A 217 12.90 -5.69 -1.04
N VAL A 218 13.26 -6.05 -2.27
CA VAL A 218 12.57 -5.60 -3.49
C VAL A 218 12.16 -6.79 -4.35
N LEU A 219 11.00 -6.67 -4.97
CA LEU A 219 10.52 -7.50 -6.07
C LEU A 219 10.44 -6.65 -7.33
N VAL A 220 11.09 -7.08 -8.40
CA VAL A 220 10.96 -6.47 -9.72
C VAL A 220 9.87 -7.19 -10.47
N LEU A 221 8.81 -6.45 -10.82
CA LEU A 221 7.63 -6.99 -11.49
C LEU A 221 7.63 -6.55 -12.96
N HIS A 222 7.54 -7.53 -13.87
CA HIS A 222 7.43 -7.32 -15.32
C HIS A 222 6.38 -8.27 -15.90
N ASP A 223 5.46 -7.76 -16.70
CA ASP A 223 4.37 -8.53 -17.34
C ASP A 223 3.65 -9.50 -16.38
N GLY A 224 3.35 -9.00 -15.17
CA GLY A 224 2.66 -9.76 -14.14
C GLY A 224 3.52 -10.76 -13.38
N LYS A 225 4.80 -10.91 -13.68
CA LYS A 225 5.73 -11.87 -13.05
C LYS A 225 6.79 -11.18 -12.22
N VAL A 226 7.21 -11.82 -11.14
CA VAL A 226 8.44 -11.44 -10.43
C VAL A 226 9.62 -12.01 -11.23
N ILE A 227 10.44 -11.14 -11.80
CA ILE A 227 11.60 -11.54 -12.59
C ILE A 227 12.88 -11.49 -11.77
N GLU A 228 12.95 -10.62 -10.77
CA GLU A 228 14.11 -10.49 -9.89
C GLU A 228 13.70 -10.13 -8.49
N SER A 229 14.47 -10.54 -7.48
CA SER A 229 14.25 -10.21 -6.08
C SER A 229 15.59 -10.18 -5.34
N GLY A 230 15.79 -9.16 -4.51
CA GLY A 230 17.01 -8.97 -3.74
C GLY A 230 16.91 -7.85 -2.73
N SER A 231 18.04 -7.46 -2.12
CA SER A 231 18.12 -6.20 -1.41
C SER A 231 18.02 -5.03 -2.40
N PRO A 232 17.61 -3.82 -1.95
CA PRO A 232 17.62 -2.66 -2.82
C PRO A 232 18.99 -2.41 -3.48
N ASP A 233 20.08 -2.61 -2.75
CA ASP A 233 21.43 -2.41 -3.24
C ASP A 233 21.80 -3.43 -4.34
N ASP A 234 21.43 -4.72 -4.18
CA ASP A 234 21.64 -5.73 -5.20
C ASP A 234 20.89 -5.38 -6.50
N ILE A 235 19.62 -4.97 -6.37
CA ILE A 235 18.76 -4.63 -7.53
C ILE A 235 19.27 -3.39 -8.27
N ILE A 236 19.81 -2.41 -7.55
CA ILE A 236 20.26 -1.13 -8.14
C ILE A 236 21.68 -1.23 -8.68
N ASN A 237 22.60 -1.83 -7.91
CA ASN A 237 24.02 -1.81 -8.24
C ASN A 237 24.46 -3.04 -9.06
N GLU A 238 23.79 -4.19 -8.87
CA GLU A 238 24.14 -5.45 -9.52
C GLU A 238 22.92 -6.15 -10.13
N PRO A 239 22.13 -5.46 -10.98
CA PRO A 239 20.93 -6.06 -11.60
C PRO A 239 21.35 -7.23 -12.52
N LYS A 240 20.65 -8.36 -12.37
CA LYS A 240 20.94 -9.59 -13.13
C LYS A 240 20.13 -9.66 -14.41
N GLU A 241 18.85 -9.32 -14.32
CA GLU A 241 17.91 -9.40 -15.42
C GLU A 241 18.02 -8.18 -16.35
N GLU A 242 17.95 -8.40 -17.66
CA GLU A 242 18.03 -7.34 -18.67
C GLU A 242 16.98 -6.24 -18.50
N TYR A 243 15.78 -6.63 -18.05
CA TYR A 243 14.73 -5.66 -17.76
C TYR A 243 15.08 -4.79 -16.54
N THR A 244 15.64 -5.41 -15.48
CA THR A 244 16.06 -4.69 -14.29
C THR A 244 17.15 -3.66 -14.61
N LYS A 245 18.13 -4.04 -15.46
CA LYS A 245 19.18 -3.11 -15.94
C LYS A 245 18.57 -1.89 -16.61
N LYS A 246 17.65 -2.11 -17.56
CA LYS A 246 16.94 -1.02 -18.26
C LYS A 246 16.13 -0.15 -17.30
N LEU A 247 15.46 -0.78 -16.31
CA LEU A 247 14.67 -0.07 -15.30
C LEU A 247 15.56 0.84 -14.44
N VAL A 248 16.75 0.38 -14.07
CA VAL A 248 17.73 1.16 -13.29
C VAL A 248 18.33 2.28 -14.15
N GLU A 249 18.74 2.01 -15.38
CA GLU A 249 19.27 3.02 -16.32
C GLU A 249 18.28 4.15 -16.55
N ALA A 250 17.00 3.85 -16.76
CA ALA A 250 15.95 4.85 -17.01
C ALA A 250 15.64 5.76 -15.81
N VAL A 251 16.12 5.44 -14.61
CA VAL A 251 15.92 6.26 -13.40
C VAL A 251 17.16 7.07 -13.07
N LEU A 252 18.33 6.70 -13.59
CA LEU A 252 19.61 7.39 -13.36
C LEU A 252 19.88 8.50 -14.40
N GLU A 253 19.09 8.54 -15.50
CA GLU A 253 19.05 9.67 -16.45
C GLU A 253 18.06 10.76 -15.97
#